data_054c084c2d9000bdeedab10f4b118c5f
#
_entry.id   054c084c2d9000bdeedab10f4b118c5f
#
_cell.length_a   1.000
_cell.length_b   1.000
_cell.length_c   1.000
_cell.angle_alpha   90.00
_cell.angle_beta   90.00
_cell.angle_gamma   90.00
#
_symmetry.space_group_name_H-M   'P 1'
#
loop_
_entity.id
_entity.type
_entity.pdbx_description
1 polymer ?
#
loop_
_entity_poly.entity_id
_entity_poly.type
_entity_poly.pdbx_seq_one_letter_code
_entity_poly.pdbx_strand_id
1 'polypeptide(L)'
;RDLHSFPTRRSSDLKYESGVHRVQRVPQTETQGRVHTSAASVAVLPEAEEFDVEISMNDIRKDIFCASGPGGQSVNTTYSAIRLTHIPTGIVVQCQDQKSQLKNFDKAFEELRTRVFNLEYSKYLDEIASKRKTMVSTGDRSAKIRTYNYPQGRITDHRINYTIYNLSAFMDGDIQDVIDHLIVAENAERLKESEL
;
A
#
# COMPACT_ATOMS: atom_id res chain seq x y z
N ARG A 1 -33.17 -1.60 -6.72
CA ARG A 1 -32.79 -1.04 -5.40
C ARG A 1 -31.47 -0.33 -5.59
N ASP A 2 -31.51 1.00 -5.52
CA ASP A 2 -30.39 1.89 -5.79
C ASP A 2 -29.29 1.67 -4.75
N LEU A 3 -28.17 1.10 -5.19
CA LEU A 3 -26.95 0.88 -4.42
C LEU A 3 -26.14 2.18 -4.19
N HIS A 4 -26.71 3.36 -4.50
CA HIS A 4 -26.01 4.64 -4.49
C HIS A 4 -26.31 5.54 -3.28
N SER A 5 -26.86 5.00 -2.19
CA SER A 5 -27.21 5.79 -1.00
C SER A 5 -26.35 5.43 0.23
N PHE A 6 -25.09 5.07 0.05
CA PHE A 6 -24.17 5.17 1.17
C PHE A 6 -23.74 6.63 1.30
N PRO A 7 -23.86 7.25 2.50
CA PRO A 7 -23.28 8.56 2.72
C PRO A 7 -21.79 8.45 2.38
N THR A 8 -21.32 9.33 1.50
CA THR A 8 -19.91 9.45 1.13
C THR A 8 -19.12 9.82 2.38
N ARG A 9 -18.78 8.82 3.17
CA ARG A 9 -17.86 8.97 4.28
C ARG A 9 -16.53 9.40 3.70
N ARG A 10 -15.92 10.42 4.28
CA ARG A 10 -14.59 10.83 3.87
C ARG A 10 -13.69 9.62 4.00
N SER A 11 -13.00 9.24 2.93
CA SER A 11 -12.08 8.09 2.93
C SER A 11 -11.02 8.18 4.04
N SER A 12 -10.70 9.41 4.46
CA SER A 12 -9.84 9.72 5.60
C SER A 12 -10.33 9.16 6.94
N ASP A 13 -11.65 9.01 7.14
CA ASP A 13 -12.22 8.59 8.41
C ASP A 13 -12.05 7.08 8.64
N LEU A 14 -11.96 6.30 7.55
CA LEU A 14 -11.73 4.86 7.62
C LEU A 14 -10.36 4.49 8.19
N LYS A 15 -9.39 5.41 8.22
CA LYS A 15 -8.07 5.15 8.84
C LYS A 15 -8.19 4.66 10.29
N TYR A 16 -9.23 5.10 11.01
CA TYR A 16 -9.49 4.72 12.39
C TYR A 16 -9.99 3.29 12.58
N GLU A 17 -10.38 2.63 11.49
CA GLU A 17 -10.81 1.22 11.51
C GLU A 17 -9.64 0.22 11.37
N SER A 18 -8.43 0.71 11.05
CA SER A 18 -7.26 -0.15 10.97
C SER A 18 -6.82 -0.66 12.33
N GLY A 19 -6.66 -1.99 12.45
CA GLY A 19 -6.15 -2.65 13.65
C GLY A 19 -6.82 -3.97 13.94
N VAL A 20 -6.67 -4.46 15.18
CA VAL A 20 -7.23 -5.74 15.61
C VAL A 20 -8.56 -5.52 16.34
N HIS A 21 -9.62 -6.11 15.83
CA HIS A 21 -10.97 -6.09 16.39
C HIS A 21 -11.27 -7.39 17.11
N ARG A 22 -11.64 -7.33 18.37
CA ARG A 22 -12.01 -8.48 19.17
C ARG A 22 -13.52 -8.67 19.18
N VAL A 23 -13.99 -9.86 18.83
CA VAL A 23 -15.41 -10.22 18.82
C VAL A 23 -15.71 -11.27 19.87
N GLN A 24 -16.68 -11.00 20.73
CA GLN A 24 -17.20 -11.91 21.75
C GLN A 24 -18.64 -12.28 21.41
N ARG A 25 -18.87 -13.52 21.00
CA ARG A 25 -20.20 -14.04 20.63
C ARG A 25 -20.35 -15.50 21.01
N VAL A 26 -21.58 -15.96 21.10
CA VAL A 26 -21.90 -17.39 21.13
C VAL A 26 -22.02 -17.87 19.68
N PRO A 27 -21.14 -18.76 19.19
CA PRO A 27 -21.24 -19.30 17.84
C PRO A 27 -22.49 -20.15 17.67
N GLN A 28 -23.01 -20.28 16.45
CA GLN A 28 -24.15 -21.16 16.15
C GLN A 28 -23.85 -22.64 16.39
N THR A 29 -22.57 -23.01 16.36
CA THR A 29 -22.09 -24.39 16.63
C THR A 29 -21.93 -24.71 18.12
N GLU A 30 -22.11 -23.73 19.01
CA GLU A 30 -21.94 -23.88 20.43
C GLU A 30 -23.27 -24.33 21.10
N THR A 31 -23.29 -25.52 21.64
CA THR A 31 -24.50 -26.11 22.25
C THR A 31 -24.69 -25.76 23.73
N GLN A 32 -23.62 -25.30 24.40
CA GLN A 32 -23.63 -25.00 25.84
C GLN A 32 -23.73 -23.49 26.15
N GLY A 33 -23.94 -22.66 25.16
CA GLY A 33 -24.09 -21.21 25.34
C GLY A 33 -22.80 -20.49 25.76
N ARG A 34 -21.62 -21.08 25.58
CA ARG A 34 -20.35 -20.46 25.95
C ARG A 34 -19.99 -19.33 25.01
N VAL A 35 -19.54 -18.21 25.56
CA VAL A 35 -19.03 -17.06 24.77
C VAL A 35 -17.65 -17.38 24.26
N HIS A 36 -17.47 -17.36 22.94
CA HIS A 36 -16.17 -17.49 22.30
C HIS A 36 -15.63 -16.12 21.94
N THR A 37 -14.32 -16.00 22.00
CA THR A 37 -13.60 -14.79 21.62
C THR A 37 -12.80 -15.04 20.36
N SER A 38 -13.07 -14.26 19.31
CA SER A 38 -12.30 -14.25 18.05
C SER A 38 -11.70 -12.89 17.81
N ALA A 39 -10.68 -12.82 16.96
CA ALA A 39 -10.07 -11.60 16.52
C ALA A 39 -10.15 -11.50 14.97
N ALA A 40 -10.40 -10.30 14.48
CA ALA A 40 -10.34 -9.95 13.07
C ALA A 40 -9.38 -8.77 12.89
N SER A 41 -8.47 -8.88 11.94
CA SER A 41 -7.56 -7.79 11.60
C SER A 41 -8.09 -7.01 10.41
N VAL A 42 -8.14 -5.69 10.54
CA VAL A 42 -8.54 -4.78 9.48
C VAL A 42 -7.33 -3.93 9.08
N ALA A 43 -7.05 -3.85 7.80
CA ALA A 43 -6.05 -2.95 7.24
C ALA A 43 -6.73 -2.01 6.24
N VAL A 44 -6.68 -0.71 6.51
CA VAL A 44 -7.16 0.33 5.61
C VAL A 44 -5.94 0.94 4.93
N LEU A 45 -5.90 0.81 3.61
CA LEU A 45 -4.82 1.32 2.77
C LEU A 45 -5.41 2.37 1.84
N PRO A 46 -4.66 3.43 1.50
CA PRO A 46 -5.07 4.34 0.44
C PRO A 46 -5.18 3.57 -0.87
N GLU A 47 -6.14 3.96 -1.70
CA GLU A 47 -6.21 3.47 -3.08
C GLU A 47 -4.94 3.86 -3.83
N ALA A 48 -4.39 2.91 -4.60
CA ALA A 48 -3.22 3.18 -5.41
C ALA A 48 -3.59 4.14 -6.54
N GLU A 49 -2.93 5.29 -6.58
CA GLU A 49 -2.96 6.16 -7.74
C GLU A 49 -2.20 5.51 -8.90
N GLU A 50 -2.51 5.94 -10.13
CA GLU A 50 -1.74 5.49 -11.31
C GLU A 50 -0.27 5.83 -11.10
N PHE A 51 0.55 4.78 -11.09
CA PHE A 51 1.99 4.91 -10.87
C PHE A 51 2.66 5.14 -12.22
N ASP A 52 3.06 6.38 -12.50
CA ASP A 52 3.84 6.70 -13.68
C ASP A 52 5.26 7.13 -13.27
N VAL A 53 6.25 6.71 -14.05
CA VAL A 53 7.65 7.04 -13.84
C VAL A 53 8.13 7.86 -15.00
N GLU A 54 8.39 9.13 -14.73
CA GLU A 54 9.04 10.02 -15.71
C GLU A 54 10.55 9.86 -15.61
N ILE A 55 11.18 9.51 -16.74
CA ILE A 55 12.63 9.41 -16.85
C ILE A 55 13.14 10.61 -17.64
N SER A 56 13.93 11.45 -16.97
CA SER A 56 14.60 12.57 -17.63
C SER A 56 15.78 12.08 -18.47
N MET A 57 15.91 12.61 -19.69
CA MET A 57 17.06 12.32 -20.54
C MET A 57 18.40 12.78 -19.94
N ASN A 58 18.37 13.75 -19.01
CA ASN A 58 19.56 14.23 -18.31
C ASN A 58 20.12 13.21 -17.32
N ASP A 59 19.26 12.28 -16.84
CA ASP A 59 19.62 11.24 -15.90
C ASP A 59 20.14 9.97 -16.58
N ILE A 60 20.27 10.01 -17.92
CA ILE A 60 20.73 8.87 -18.71
C ILE A 60 22.12 9.16 -19.28
N ARG A 61 23.09 8.36 -18.91
CA ARG A 61 24.38 8.33 -19.57
C ARG A 61 24.33 7.36 -20.75
N LYS A 62 24.67 7.85 -21.94
CA LYS A 62 24.74 7.09 -23.19
C LYS A 62 26.20 6.80 -23.54
N ASP A 63 26.55 5.54 -23.62
CA ASP A 63 27.84 5.05 -24.13
C ASP A 63 27.63 4.31 -25.45
N ILE A 64 28.48 4.59 -26.43
CA ILE A 64 28.39 4.03 -27.79
C ILE A 64 29.65 3.18 -28.01
N PHE A 65 29.48 1.96 -28.53
CA PHE A 65 30.59 1.04 -28.76
C PHE A 65 30.38 0.14 -29.99
N CYS A 66 31.39 -0.56 -30.40
CA CYS A 66 31.26 -1.56 -31.46
C CYS A 66 30.55 -2.80 -30.96
N ALA A 67 29.64 -3.37 -31.77
CA ALA A 67 28.98 -4.62 -31.39
C ALA A 67 29.99 -5.74 -31.22
N SER A 68 29.77 -6.62 -30.23
CA SER A 68 30.59 -7.80 -30.00
C SER A 68 29.89 -9.03 -30.55
N GLY A 69 30.62 -9.88 -31.33
CA GLY A 69 30.08 -11.13 -31.87
C GLY A 69 30.84 -11.59 -33.10
N PRO A 70 30.57 -12.83 -33.61
CA PRO A 70 31.12 -13.31 -34.85
C PRO A 70 30.57 -12.46 -36.02
N GLY A 71 31.41 -11.68 -36.67
CA GLY A 71 31.02 -10.82 -37.76
C GLY A 71 32.23 -10.31 -38.55
N GLY A 72 31.96 -9.84 -39.76
CA GLY A 72 32.98 -9.26 -40.66
C GLY A 72 33.34 -7.82 -40.27
N GLN A 73 34.01 -7.09 -41.17
CA GLN A 73 34.51 -5.74 -40.91
C GLN A 73 33.45 -4.75 -40.38
N SER A 74 32.17 -4.90 -40.74
CA SER A 74 31.10 -4.03 -40.32
C SER A 74 30.83 -4.10 -38.77
N VAL A 75 31.04 -5.23 -38.14
CA VAL A 75 30.82 -5.40 -36.68
C VAL A 75 31.94 -4.74 -35.90
N ASN A 76 33.17 -4.80 -36.39
CA ASN A 76 34.34 -4.29 -35.70
C ASN A 76 34.62 -2.81 -35.93
N THR A 77 34.00 -2.21 -36.97
CA THR A 77 34.27 -0.77 -37.35
C THR A 77 33.08 0.15 -37.09
N THR A 78 31.85 -0.40 -36.98
CA THR A 78 30.65 0.41 -36.83
C THR A 78 30.22 0.52 -35.38
N TYR A 79 30.18 1.75 -34.84
CA TYR A 79 29.68 2.03 -33.47
C TYR A 79 28.16 2.00 -33.46
N SER A 80 27.59 0.82 -33.57
CA SER A 80 26.12 0.62 -33.59
C SER A 80 25.53 0.19 -32.24
N ALA A 81 26.34 -0.39 -31.36
CA ALA A 81 25.90 -0.82 -30.06
C ALA A 81 25.80 0.34 -29.07
N ILE A 82 24.79 0.29 -28.23
CA ILE A 82 24.48 1.32 -27.24
C ILE A 82 24.37 0.70 -25.86
N ARG A 83 24.93 1.42 -24.87
CA ARG A 83 24.72 1.19 -23.45
C ARG A 83 24.09 2.44 -22.85
N LEU A 84 22.96 2.26 -22.17
CA LEU A 84 22.30 3.31 -21.39
C LEU A 84 22.45 3.00 -19.91
N THR A 85 22.88 3.98 -19.14
CA THR A 85 22.98 3.89 -17.69
C THR A 85 22.11 4.96 -17.07
N HIS A 86 21.13 4.55 -16.29
CA HIS A 86 20.32 5.48 -15.50
C HIS A 86 21.08 5.84 -14.24
N ILE A 87 21.54 7.08 -14.13
CA ILE A 87 22.45 7.57 -13.10
C ILE A 87 21.87 7.38 -11.68
N PRO A 88 20.60 7.77 -11.40
CA PRO A 88 20.04 7.68 -10.04
C PRO A 88 19.88 6.24 -9.53
N THR A 89 19.52 5.29 -10.41
CA THR A 89 19.27 3.90 -10.00
C THR A 89 20.44 2.96 -10.29
N GLY A 90 21.43 3.39 -11.09
CA GLY A 90 22.55 2.56 -11.54
C GLY A 90 22.16 1.44 -12.50
N ILE A 91 20.93 1.41 -13.01
CA ILE A 91 20.47 0.39 -13.97
C ILE A 91 21.18 0.60 -15.31
N VAL A 92 21.73 -0.49 -15.85
CA VAL A 92 22.43 -0.51 -17.14
C VAL A 92 21.70 -1.42 -18.10
N VAL A 93 21.45 -0.92 -19.31
CA VAL A 93 20.87 -1.66 -20.42
C VAL A 93 21.78 -1.53 -21.65
N GLN A 94 21.98 -2.65 -22.37
CA GLN A 94 22.75 -2.68 -23.61
C GLN A 94 21.90 -3.23 -24.73
N CYS A 95 22.01 -2.62 -25.91
CA CYS A 95 21.39 -3.12 -27.14
C CYS A 95 22.35 -3.06 -28.30
N GLN A 96 22.49 -4.19 -29.01
CA GLN A 96 23.34 -4.34 -30.20
C GLN A 96 22.67 -5.15 -31.34
N ASP A 97 21.35 -5.30 -31.27
CA ASP A 97 20.59 -6.22 -32.13
C ASP A 97 20.49 -5.70 -33.58
N GLN A 98 20.53 -4.39 -33.74
CA GLN A 98 20.30 -3.72 -35.03
C GLN A 98 21.58 -3.06 -35.56
N LYS A 99 21.68 -2.97 -36.89
CA LYS A 99 22.79 -2.23 -37.53
C LYS A 99 22.66 -0.69 -37.35
N SER A 100 21.48 -0.21 -36.99
CA SER A 100 21.19 1.21 -36.76
C SER A 100 21.34 1.56 -35.28
N GLN A 101 22.22 2.51 -34.98
CA GLN A 101 22.43 3.07 -33.66
C GLN A 101 21.13 3.66 -33.07
N LEU A 102 20.33 4.35 -33.93
CA LEU A 102 19.07 4.96 -33.46
C LEU A 102 18.06 3.90 -32.99
N LYS A 103 17.90 2.84 -33.77
CA LYS A 103 16.99 1.74 -33.42
C LYS A 103 17.43 1.00 -32.15
N ASN A 104 18.75 0.85 -31.95
CA ASN A 104 19.29 0.26 -30.73
C ASN A 104 19.07 1.18 -29.54
N PHE A 105 19.12 2.49 -29.73
CA PHE A 105 18.80 3.48 -28.68
C PHE A 105 17.35 3.38 -28.25
N ASP A 106 16.42 3.41 -29.20
CA ASP A 106 14.98 3.36 -28.90
C ASP A 106 14.63 2.09 -28.11
N LYS A 107 15.17 0.94 -28.56
CA LYS A 107 14.96 -0.35 -27.89
C LYS A 107 15.58 -0.39 -26.50
N ALA A 108 16.81 0.12 -26.34
CA ALA A 108 17.49 0.18 -25.05
C ALA A 108 16.77 1.12 -24.08
N PHE A 109 16.21 2.23 -24.59
CA PHE A 109 15.47 3.18 -23.80
C PHE A 109 14.13 2.61 -23.28
N GLU A 110 13.40 1.91 -24.15
CA GLU A 110 12.16 1.23 -23.77
C GLU A 110 12.41 0.16 -22.70
N GLU A 111 13.47 -0.62 -22.86
CA GLU A 111 13.88 -1.61 -21.87
C GLU A 111 14.34 -0.96 -20.56
N LEU A 112 15.09 0.14 -20.62
CA LEU A 112 15.50 0.91 -19.44
C LEU A 112 14.29 1.44 -18.68
N ARG A 113 13.33 2.04 -19.39
CA ARG A 113 12.07 2.53 -18.81
C ARG A 113 11.33 1.40 -18.07
N THR A 114 11.21 0.25 -18.69
CA THR A 114 10.56 -0.92 -18.08
C THR A 114 11.28 -1.39 -16.81
N ARG A 115 12.61 -1.43 -16.81
CA ARG A 115 13.40 -1.86 -15.65
C ARG A 115 13.32 -0.86 -14.49
N VAL A 116 13.39 0.44 -14.78
CA VAL A 116 13.26 1.51 -13.78
C VAL A 116 11.85 1.47 -13.18
N PHE A 117 10.82 1.37 -14.03
CA PHE A 117 9.43 1.23 -13.58
C PHE A 117 9.25 0.02 -12.63
N ASN A 118 9.73 -1.15 -13.03
CA ASN A 118 9.61 -2.35 -12.20
C ASN A 118 10.33 -2.22 -10.85
N LEU A 119 11.48 -1.55 -10.81
CA LEU A 119 12.23 -1.32 -9.57
C LEU A 119 11.45 -0.38 -8.63
N GLU A 120 10.90 0.70 -9.13
CA GLU A 120 10.14 1.64 -8.32
C GLU A 120 8.78 1.08 -7.89
N TYR A 121 8.12 0.35 -8.79
CA TYR A 121 6.88 -0.37 -8.47
C TYR A 121 7.10 -1.44 -7.38
N SER A 122 8.21 -2.16 -7.44
CA SER A 122 8.58 -3.13 -6.39
C SER A 122 8.78 -2.43 -5.04
N LYS A 123 9.48 -1.30 -4.99
CA LYS A 123 9.64 -0.51 -3.75
C LYS A 123 8.29 -0.04 -3.20
N TYR A 124 7.41 0.44 -4.06
CA TYR A 124 6.06 0.86 -3.68
C TYR A 124 5.25 -0.29 -3.08
N LEU A 125 5.31 -1.49 -3.70
CA LEU A 125 4.65 -2.68 -3.16
C LEU A 125 5.22 -3.10 -1.80
N ASP A 126 6.54 -3.02 -1.62
CA ASP A 126 7.21 -3.34 -0.35
C ASP A 126 6.82 -2.35 0.76
N GLU A 127 6.66 -1.07 0.44
CA GLU A 127 6.15 -0.07 1.39
C GLU A 127 4.72 -0.37 1.82
N ILE A 128 3.84 -0.69 0.87
CA ILE A 128 2.45 -1.09 1.16
C ILE A 128 2.43 -2.34 2.02
N ALA A 129 3.22 -3.35 1.66
CA ALA A 129 3.32 -4.60 2.41
C ALA A 129 3.81 -4.37 3.84
N SER A 130 4.80 -3.49 4.04
CA SER A 130 5.32 -3.11 5.35
C SER A 130 4.28 -2.36 6.17
N LYS A 131 3.59 -1.39 5.60
CA LYS A 131 2.48 -0.67 6.24
C LYS A 131 1.36 -1.64 6.65
N ARG A 132 0.96 -2.54 5.74
CA ARG A 132 -0.03 -3.58 6.02
C ARG A 132 0.42 -4.50 7.16
N LYS A 133 1.67 -4.94 7.16
CA LYS A 133 2.24 -5.80 8.20
C LYS A 133 2.20 -5.13 9.57
N THR A 134 2.51 -3.83 9.64
CA THR A 134 2.44 -3.05 10.88
C THR A 134 1.00 -2.90 11.39
N MET A 135 0.03 -2.64 10.49
CA MET A 135 -1.39 -2.49 10.84
C MET A 135 -2.04 -3.79 11.31
N VAL A 136 -1.69 -4.91 10.66
CA VAL A 136 -2.23 -6.24 11.01
C VAL A 136 -1.57 -6.77 12.27
N SER A 137 -0.36 -6.27 12.61
CA SER A 137 0.41 -6.71 13.77
C SER A 137 0.48 -8.24 13.86
N THR A 138 0.61 -8.79 15.03
CA THR A 138 0.70 -10.23 15.28
C THR A 138 -0.65 -10.96 15.29
N GLY A 139 -1.77 -10.26 15.06
CA GLY A 139 -3.13 -10.84 15.23
C GLY A 139 -3.43 -11.19 16.68
N ASP A 140 -2.62 -10.72 17.61
CA ASP A 140 -2.77 -11.02 19.03
C ASP A 140 -4.04 -10.37 19.58
N ARG A 141 -4.83 -11.17 20.30
CA ARG A 141 -6.06 -10.70 20.98
C ARG A 141 -5.79 -9.63 22.03
N SER A 142 -4.56 -9.49 22.48
CA SER A 142 -4.13 -8.46 23.44
C SER A 142 -4.00 -7.08 22.80
N ALA A 143 -3.58 -7.00 21.54
CA ALA A 143 -3.40 -5.75 20.78
C ALA A 143 -4.71 -5.21 20.16
N LYS A 144 -5.85 -5.45 20.82
CA LYS A 144 -7.16 -5.02 20.34
C LYS A 144 -7.35 -3.51 20.40
N ILE A 145 -7.83 -2.92 19.30
CA ILE A 145 -8.28 -1.52 19.29
C ILE A 145 -9.74 -1.42 19.75
N ARG A 146 -10.59 -2.41 19.40
CA ARG A 146 -12.01 -2.39 19.69
C ARG A 146 -12.54 -3.77 20.08
N THR A 147 -13.53 -3.81 20.97
CA THR A 147 -14.22 -5.06 21.37
C THR A 147 -15.71 -4.96 21.08
N TYR A 148 -16.23 -5.95 20.37
CA TYR A 148 -17.64 -6.15 20.07
C TYR A 148 -18.18 -7.25 20.99
N ASN A 149 -19.05 -6.91 21.93
CA ASN A 149 -19.64 -7.85 22.88
C ASN A 149 -21.12 -8.08 22.52
N TYR A 150 -21.38 -9.14 21.78
CA TYR A 150 -22.73 -9.49 21.33
C TYR A 150 -23.71 -9.82 22.48
N PRO A 151 -23.33 -10.60 23.51
CA PRO A 151 -24.21 -10.90 24.65
C PRO A 151 -24.68 -9.65 25.41
N GLN A 152 -23.84 -8.60 25.44
CA GLN A 152 -24.15 -7.34 26.12
C GLN A 152 -24.61 -6.23 25.18
N GLY A 153 -24.65 -6.48 23.86
CA GLY A 153 -25.04 -5.47 22.86
C GLY A 153 -24.16 -4.22 22.84
N ARG A 154 -22.91 -4.32 23.32
CA ARG A 154 -22.00 -3.16 23.46
C ARG A 154 -20.75 -3.27 22.63
N ILE A 155 -20.21 -2.11 22.27
CA ILE A 155 -18.91 -1.93 21.62
C ILE A 155 -18.07 -1.02 22.48
N THR A 156 -16.80 -1.39 22.70
CA THR A 156 -15.85 -0.56 23.44
C THR A 156 -14.63 -0.31 22.59
N ASP A 157 -14.31 0.96 22.32
CA ASP A 157 -13.04 1.38 21.73
C ASP A 157 -12.01 1.59 22.83
N HIS A 158 -10.94 0.81 22.83
CA HIS A 158 -9.94 0.81 23.88
C HIS A 158 -8.92 1.96 23.79
N ARG A 159 -8.84 2.63 22.63
CA ARG A 159 -7.94 3.79 22.45
C ARG A 159 -8.38 4.99 23.25
N ILE A 160 -9.71 5.17 23.33
CA ILE A 160 -10.34 6.32 24.03
C ILE A 160 -11.23 5.87 25.20
N ASN A 161 -11.28 4.57 25.51
CA ASN A 161 -12.15 3.97 26.51
C ASN A 161 -13.64 4.32 26.36
N TYR A 162 -14.07 4.51 25.10
CA TYR A 162 -15.44 4.88 24.77
C TYR A 162 -16.31 3.66 24.52
N THR A 163 -17.53 3.63 25.07
CA THR A 163 -18.44 2.48 24.96
C THR A 163 -19.81 2.90 24.44
N ILE A 164 -20.31 2.19 23.44
CA ILE A 164 -21.65 2.34 22.86
C ILE A 164 -22.47 1.07 23.13
N TYR A 165 -23.74 1.22 23.48
CA TYR A 165 -24.67 0.12 23.78
C TYR A 165 -25.63 -0.21 22.64
N ASN A 166 -25.32 0.21 21.42
CA ASN A 166 -26.11 -0.11 20.22
C ASN A 166 -25.26 -0.85 19.18
N LEU A 167 -24.97 -2.11 19.44
CA LEU A 167 -24.15 -2.96 18.58
C LEU A 167 -24.75 -3.12 17.18
N SER A 168 -26.09 -3.27 17.06
CA SER A 168 -26.72 -3.52 15.75
C SER A 168 -26.62 -2.30 14.83
N ALA A 169 -26.95 -1.09 15.30
CA ALA A 169 -26.81 0.12 14.51
C ALA A 169 -25.36 0.37 14.08
N PHE A 170 -24.41 0.08 14.96
CA PHE A 170 -22.99 0.19 14.63
C PHE A 170 -22.58 -0.78 13.52
N MET A 171 -23.04 -2.03 13.57
CA MET A 171 -22.79 -3.03 12.52
C MET A 171 -23.47 -2.68 11.20
N ASP A 172 -24.60 -1.99 11.24
CA ASP A 172 -25.32 -1.44 10.08
C ASP A 172 -24.69 -0.16 9.53
N GLY A 173 -23.64 0.32 10.22
CA GLY A 173 -22.80 1.39 9.72
C GLY A 173 -22.90 2.72 10.48
N ASP A 174 -23.61 2.82 11.58
CA ASP A 174 -23.65 4.01 12.44
C ASP A 174 -22.41 4.09 13.33
N ILE A 175 -21.26 4.44 12.71
CA ILE A 175 -19.94 4.50 13.37
C ILE A 175 -19.45 5.92 13.58
N GLN A 176 -20.20 6.94 13.13
CA GLN A 176 -19.72 8.32 13.08
C GLN A 176 -19.38 8.87 14.47
N ASP A 177 -20.19 8.56 15.47
CA ASP A 177 -19.97 9.02 16.84
C ASP A 177 -18.60 8.57 17.41
N VAL A 178 -18.20 7.32 17.15
CA VAL A 178 -16.86 6.83 17.55
C VAL A 178 -15.75 7.53 16.80
N ILE A 179 -15.93 7.75 15.50
CA ILE A 179 -14.94 8.44 14.66
C ILE A 179 -14.72 9.86 15.16
N ASP A 180 -15.79 10.59 15.46
CA ASP A 180 -15.72 11.96 15.93
C ASP A 180 -14.96 12.06 17.28
N HIS A 181 -15.20 11.12 18.20
CA HIS A 181 -14.43 11.04 19.46
C HIS A 181 -12.96 10.70 19.22
N LEU A 182 -12.64 9.85 18.24
CA LEU A 182 -11.25 9.52 17.88
C LEU A 182 -10.53 10.73 17.25
N ILE A 183 -11.21 11.50 16.41
CA ILE A 183 -10.67 12.74 15.82
C ILE A 183 -10.33 13.75 16.90
N VAL A 184 -11.25 13.93 17.87
CA VAL A 184 -11.02 14.85 19.01
C VAL A 184 -9.81 14.40 19.83
N ALA A 185 -9.69 13.10 20.11
CA ALA A 185 -8.56 12.54 20.85
C ALA A 185 -7.23 12.73 20.09
N GLU A 186 -7.19 12.43 18.78
CA GLU A 186 -6.00 12.62 17.94
C GLU A 186 -5.57 14.10 17.91
N ASN A 187 -6.52 15.01 17.76
CA ASN A 187 -6.23 16.45 17.77
C ASN A 187 -5.67 16.93 19.14
N ALA A 188 -6.19 16.39 20.23
CA ALA A 188 -5.69 16.69 21.56
C ALA A 188 -4.26 16.18 21.80
N GLU A 189 -3.92 15.02 21.26
CA GLU A 189 -2.54 14.48 21.31
C GLU A 189 -1.58 15.33 20.47
N ARG A 190 -1.96 15.70 19.25
CA ARG A 190 -1.15 16.58 18.38
C ARG A 190 -0.88 17.94 18.97
N LEU A 191 -1.86 18.52 19.67
CA LEU A 191 -1.66 19.81 20.37
C LEU A 191 -0.64 19.67 21.50
N LYS A 192 -0.68 18.59 22.27
CA LYS A 192 0.31 18.33 23.33
C LYS A 192 1.72 18.13 22.78
N GLU A 193 1.86 17.46 21.63
CA GLU A 193 3.15 17.27 20.97
C GLU A 193 3.72 18.59 20.39
N SER A 194 2.86 19.53 20.01
CA SER A 194 3.28 20.83 19.48
C SER A 194 3.67 21.85 20.57
N GLU A 195 3.34 21.59 21.84
CA GLU A 195 3.68 22.42 23.01
C GLU A 195 4.98 21.97 23.71
N LEU A 196 5.59 20.85 23.27
CA LEU A 196 6.87 20.31 23.75
C LEU A 196 8.02 20.65 22.80
#